data_16bb710b081f87b5afa37ff075a44ae8
#
_entry.id   16bb710b081f87b5afa37ff075a44ae8
#
_cell.length_a   1.000
_cell.length_b   1.000
_cell.length_c   1.000
_cell.angle_alpha   90.00
_cell.angle_beta   90.00
_cell.angle_gamma   90.00
#
_symmetry.space_group_name_H-M   'P 1'
#
loop_
_entity.id
_entity.type
_entity.pdbx_description
1 polymer ?
#
loop_
_entity_poly.entity_id
_entity_poly.type
_entity_poly.pdbx_seq_one_letter_code
_entity_poly.pdbx_strand_id
1 'polypeptide(L)'
;SGLTAISAAKVLVKRGIKPTILDFGNELDSERLLCVKKMSSLEPSYWNKKDMKFIYNNSASHGSGSLPRKYAFGSDFFYGSSVISAPIECHGPPLPLSYAKGGFSAGWGGSVLPVDDNDIGSWPINNAHLEKYYKMILSDVPYSATTDDLSRVFPTYSNKVIAQNSIGPHTDILNDFKKLIPI
;
A
#
# COMPACT_ATOMS: atom_id res chain seq x y z
N SER A 1 -7.38 -12.01 1.15
CA SER A 1 -6.44 -12.13 0.02
C SER A 1 -5.47 -10.94 -0.08
N GLY A 2 -5.12 -10.29 1.03
CA GLY A 2 -4.12 -9.21 1.03
C GLY A 2 -2.69 -9.70 0.82
N LEU A 3 -1.71 -8.78 0.86
CA LEU A 3 -0.30 -9.06 0.58
C LEU A 3 0.27 -10.23 1.38
N THR A 4 -0.07 -10.31 2.67
CA THR A 4 0.38 -11.40 3.55
C THR A 4 -0.19 -12.76 3.11
N ALA A 5 -1.49 -12.82 2.81
CA ALA A 5 -2.14 -14.05 2.37
C ALA A 5 -1.59 -14.55 1.03
N ILE A 6 -1.35 -13.65 0.08
CA ILE A 6 -0.75 -13.99 -1.22
C ILE A 6 0.70 -14.48 -1.05
N SER A 7 1.48 -13.84 -0.17
CA SER A 7 2.85 -14.27 0.12
C SER A 7 2.88 -15.68 0.73
N ALA A 8 1.99 -15.97 1.68
CA ALA A 8 1.85 -17.30 2.28
C ALA A 8 1.40 -18.34 1.23
N ALA A 9 0.36 -18.02 0.44
CA ALA A 9 -0.14 -18.91 -0.61
C ALA A 9 0.93 -19.26 -1.64
N LYS A 10 1.76 -18.28 -2.04
CA LYS A 10 2.88 -18.49 -2.96
C LYS A 10 3.87 -19.54 -2.44
N VAL A 11 4.21 -19.46 -1.15
CA VAL A 11 5.12 -20.43 -0.52
C VAL A 11 4.47 -21.82 -0.48
N LEU A 12 3.19 -21.92 -0.13
CA LEU A 12 2.46 -23.18 -0.08
C LEU A 12 2.40 -23.83 -1.46
N VAL A 13 2.04 -23.06 -2.49
CA VAL A 13 2.00 -23.56 -3.89
C VAL A 13 3.37 -24.05 -4.34
N LYS A 14 4.46 -23.35 -4.04
CA LYS A 14 5.82 -23.80 -4.34
C LYS A 14 6.18 -25.13 -3.66
N ARG A 15 5.51 -25.47 -2.55
CA ARG A 15 5.66 -26.76 -1.85
C ARG A 15 4.67 -27.83 -2.31
N GLY A 16 3.92 -27.58 -3.38
CA GLY A 16 2.91 -28.51 -3.89
C GLY A 16 1.60 -28.53 -3.08
N ILE A 17 1.43 -27.61 -2.12
CA ILE A 17 0.22 -27.50 -1.33
C ILE A 17 -0.75 -26.56 -2.03
N LYS A 18 -2.00 -27.01 -2.21
CA LYS A 18 -3.07 -26.19 -2.81
C LYS A 18 -3.81 -25.43 -1.69
N PRO A 19 -3.53 -24.15 -1.45
CA PRO A 19 -4.23 -23.37 -0.43
C PRO A 19 -5.64 -22.96 -0.90
N THR A 20 -6.56 -22.83 0.03
CA THR A 20 -7.83 -22.15 -0.17
C THR A 20 -7.77 -20.80 0.53
N ILE A 21 -8.05 -19.71 -0.21
CA ILE A 21 -8.08 -18.36 0.35
C ILE A 21 -9.55 -17.96 0.52
N LEU A 22 -9.92 -17.66 1.76
CA LEU A 22 -11.20 -17.06 2.08
C LEU A 22 -11.03 -15.54 2.15
N ASP A 23 -11.86 -14.82 1.41
CA ASP A 23 -11.86 -13.37 1.36
C ASP A 23 -13.31 -12.89 1.40
N PHE A 24 -13.54 -11.78 2.05
CA PHE A 24 -14.87 -11.16 2.07
C PHE A 24 -15.27 -10.71 0.66
N GLY A 25 -14.30 -10.19 -0.09
CA GLY A 25 -14.37 -10.05 -1.53
C GLY A 25 -15.17 -8.86 -2.04
N ASN A 26 -15.43 -7.84 -1.24
CA ASN A 26 -16.09 -6.63 -1.73
C ASN A 26 -15.23 -5.98 -2.84
N GLU A 27 -15.84 -5.71 -3.95
CA GLU A 27 -15.24 -5.05 -5.10
C GLU A 27 -15.84 -3.67 -5.32
N LEU A 28 -15.09 -2.82 -6.01
CA LEU A 28 -15.57 -1.52 -6.44
C LEU A 28 -16.75 -1.70 -7.39
N ASP A 29 -17.77 -0.86 -7.28
CA ASP A 29 -18.90 -0.89 -8.21
C ASP A 29 -18.45 -0.70 -9.67
N SER A 30 -19.28 -1.20 -10.59
CA SER A 30 -18.91 -1.26 -12.01
C SER A 30 -18.66 0.11 -12.64
N GLU A 31 -19.38 1.14 -12.23
CA GLU A 31 -19.24 2.48 -12.80
C GLU A 31 -17.92 3.13 -12.37
N ARG A 32 -17.60 3.06 -11.06
CA ARG A 32 -16.32 3.54 -10.56
C ARG A 32 -15.15 2.71 -11.11
N LEU A 33 -15.34 1.39 -11.22
CA LEU A 33 -14.30 0.52 -11.78
C LEU A 33 -13.98 0.86 -13.25
N LEU A 34 -14.98 1.16 -14.06
CA LEU A 34 -14.79 1.61 -15.44
C LEU A 34 -14.07 2.96 -15.49
N CYS A 35 -14.46 3.89 -14.62
CA CYS A 35 -13.80 5.18 -14.51
C CYS A 35 -12.31 5.03 -14.12
N VAL A 36 -12.02 4.21 -13.12
CA VAL A 36 -10.65 3.92 -12.67
C VAL A 36 -9.84 3.28 -13.80
N LYS A 37 -10.37 2.28 -14.50
CA LYS A 37 -9.70 1.64 -15.64
C LYS A 37 -9.38 2.63 -16.76
N LYS A 38 -10.33 3.50 -17.09
CA LYS A 38 -10.13 4.56 -18.09
C LYS A 38 -9.02 5.52 -17.65
N MET A 39 -9.05 6.01 -16.41
CA MET A 39 -8.05 6.94 -15.90
C MET A 39 -6.67 6.30 -15.77
N SER A 40 -6.57 5.05 -15.35
CA SER A 40 -5.30 4.34 -15.21
C SER A 40 -4.60 4.05 -16.53
N SER A 41 -5.32 4.09 -17.65
CA SER A 41 -4.73 3.97 -18.99
C SER A 41 -4.18 5.28 -19.55
N LEU A 42 -4.34 6.39 -18.83
CA LEU A 42 -3.93 7.72 -19.25
C LEU A 42 -2.87 8.27 -18.29
N GLU A 43 -1.96 9.08 -18.81
CA GLU A 43 -1.11 9.92 -17.97
C GLU A 43 -1.97 10.86 -17.11
N PRO A 44 -1.60 11.14 -15.86
CA PRO A 44 -2.40 11.97 -14.94
C PRO A 44 -2.75 13.35 -15.48
N SER A 45 -1.90 13.93 -16.33
CA SER A 45 -2.13 15.22 -17.00
C SER A 45 -3.34 15.21 -17.96
N TYR A 46 -3.75 14.03 -18.42
CA TYR A 46 -4.91 13.85 -19.32
C TYR A 46 -6.20 13.46 -18.58
N TRP A 47 -6.17 13.36 -17.26
CA TRP A 47 -7.38 13.07 -16.50
C TRP A 47 -8.36 14.23 -16.58
N ASN A 48 -9.59 13.94 -16.96
CA ASN A 48 -10.58 14.98 -17.04
C ASN A 48 -11.22 15.29 -15.67
N LYS A 49 -11.62 16.53 -15.49
CA LYS A 49 -12.20 17.02 -14.22
C LYS A 49 -13.50 16.31 -13.84
N LYS A 50 -14.27 15.81 -14.82
CA LYS A 50 -15.53 15.11 -14.57
C LYS A 50 -15.27 13.74 -13.94
N ASP A 51 -14.32 12.98 -14.48
CA ASP A 51 -13.94 11.67 -13.96
C ASP A 51 -13.31 11.82 -12.56
N MET A 52 -12.43 12.80 -12.38
CA MET A 52 -11.87 13.12 -11.07
C MET A 52 -12.96 13.46 -10.05
N LYS A 53 -13.88 14.35 -10.41
CA LYS A 53 -15.00 14.74 -9.55
C LYS A 53 -15.89 13.54 -9.19
N PHE A 54 -16.14 12.65 -10.15
CA PHE A 54 -16.92 11.44 -9.92
C PHE A 54 -16.28 10.53 -8.88
N ILE A 55 -14.98 10.29 -8.98
CA ILE A 55 -14.23 9.48 -8.01
C ILE A 55 -14.19 10.14 -6.63
N TYR A 56 -13.95 11.45 -6.56
CA TYR A 56 -13.80 12.15 -5.28
C TYR A 56 -15.13 12.46 -4.57
N ASN A 57 -16.18 12.76 -5.30
CA ASN A 57 -17.48 13.14 -4.68
C ASN A 57 -18.21 11.95 -4.05
N ASN A 58 -17.89 10.73 -4.45
CA ASN A 58 -18.45 9.51 -3.86
C ASN A 58 -17.64 8.99 -2.68
N SER A 59 -16.66 9.76 -2.21
CA SER A 59 -15.89 9.41 -1.02
C SER A 59 -16.74 9.60 0.23
N ALA A 60 -16.79 8.56 1.06
CA ALA A 60 -17.51 8.61 2.32
C ALA A 60 -17.04 9.81 3.18
N SER A 61 -17.98 10.55 3.72
CA SER A 61 -17.68 11.66 4.63
C SER A 61 -16.81 11.18 5.79
N HIS A 62 -15.76 11.92 6.08
CA HIS A 62 -14.92 11.66 7.23
C HIS A 62 -15.76 11.77 8.51
N GLY A 63 -15.83 10.69 9.29
CA GLY A 63 -16.31 10.79 10.65
C GLY A 63 -15.43 11.77 11.44
N SER A 64 -16.02 12.62 12.24
CA SER A 64 -15.29 13.57 13.11
C SER A 64 -14.31 12.80 13.99
N GLY A 65 -13.03 13.17 13.94
CA GLY A 65 -11.98 12.60 14.80
C GLY A 65 -11.11 11.50 14.21
N SER A 66 -11.30 11.12 12.94
CA SER A 66 -10.43 10.15 12.28
C SER A 66 -9.23 10.82 11.60
N LEU A 67 -8.09 10.15 11.60
CA LEU A 67 -6.93 10.56 10.78
C LEU A 67 -7.36 10.73 9.32
N PRO A 68 -6.80 11.74 8.60
CA PRO A 68 -7.11 11.94 7.19
C PRO A 68 -6.79 10.66 6.41
N ARG A 69 -7.80 10.10 5.76
CA ARG A 69 -7.66 8.91 4.93
C ARG A 69 -7.07 9.29 3.59
N LYS A 70 -6.09 8.52 3.11
CA LYS A 70 -5.61 8.70 1.75
C LYS A 70 -6.71 8.34 0.78
N TYR A 71 -7.01 9.25 -0.15
CA TYR A 71 -7.87 8.94 -1.27
C TYR A 71 -7.04 8.24 -2.32
N ALA A 72 -7.32 6.97 -2.55
CA ALA A 72 -6.86 6.24 -3.71
C ALA A 72 -8.00 6.15 -4.73
N PHE A 73 -7.76 5.69 -5.92
CA PHE A 73 -8.80 5.48 -6.92
C PHE A 73 -9.90 4.55 -6.41
N GLY A 74 -11.14 4.98 -6.48
CA GLY A 74 -12.28 4.29 -5.93
C GLY A 74 -12.30 4.19 -4.41
N SER A 75 -11.75 5.11 -3.77
CA SER A 75 -11.04 5.16 -2.51
C SER A 75 -11.82 4.86 -1.25
N ASP A 76 -13.10 4.95 -1.27
CA ASP A 76 -13.91 4.76 -0.07
C ASP A 76 -14.34 3.30 0.15
N PHE A 77 -14.35 2.49 -0.90
CA PHE A 77 -14.90 1.14 -0.83
C PHE A 77 -14.13 0.21 0.13
N PHE A 78 -12.82 0.38 0.25
CA PHE A 78 -12.01 -0.43 1.17
C PHE A 78 -12.00 0.10 2.61
N TYR A 79 -12.49 1.32 2.85
CA TYR A 79 -12.74 1.86 4.19
C TYR A 79 -14.21 1.72 4.60
N GLY A 80 -15.12 1.63 3.62
CA GLY A 80 -16.55 1.60 3.84
C GLY A 80 -17.10 0.20 3.72
N SER A 81 -17.37 -0.44 4.82
CA SER A 81 -18.23 -1.60 4.80
C SER A 81 -18.90 -1.73 6.15
N SER A 82 -19.71 -0.75 6.41
CA SER A 82 -20.57 -0.71 7.58
C SER A 82 -21.70 -1.75 7.59
N VAL A 83 -21.81 -2.59 6.55
CA VAL A 83 -22.92 -3.53 6.41
C VAL A 83 -22.74 -4.77 7.30
N ILE A 84 -21.53 -5.07 7.73
CA ILE A 84 -21.28 -6.22 8.62
C ILE A 84 -20.54 -5.74 9.85
N SER A 85 -21.29 -5.58 10.92
CA SER A 85 -20.74 -5.46 12.24
C SER A 85 -20.20 -6.83 12.67
N ALA A 86 -18.92 -7.09 12.38
CA ALA A 86 -18.25 -8.19 13.05
C ALA A 86 -18.13 -7.80 14.53
N PRO A 87 -18.53 -8.66 15.48
CA PRO A 87 -18.38 -8.39 16.90
C PRO A 87 -16.90 -8.52 17.29
N ILE A 88 -16.12 -7.48 16.97
CA ILE A 88 -14.70 -7.42 17.32
C ILE A 88 -14.56 -6.51 18.52
N GLU A 89 -14.15 -7.08 19.62
CA GLU A 89 -13.78 -6.34 20.81
C GLU A 89 -12.31 -5.91 20.70
N CYS A 90 -12.08 -4.60 20.70
CA CYS A 90 -10.73 -4.03 20.61
C CYS A 90 -10.29 -3.56 22.01
N HIS A 91 -9.27 -4.21 22.55
CA HIS A 91 -8.57 -3.72 23.74
C HIS A 91 -7.36 -2.86 23.30
N GLY A 92 -7.59 -1.57 23.11
CA GLY A 92 -6.59 -0.60 22.63
C GLY A 92 -7.12 0.29 21.52
N PRO A 93 -6.23 0.96 20.76
CA PRO A 93 -6.66 1.77 19.63
C PRO A 93 -7.45 0.93 18.63
N PRO A 94 -8.60 1.43 18.13
CA PRO A 94 -9.40 0.67 17.17
C PRO A 94 -8.61 0.46 15.88
N LEU A 95 -8.46 -0.80 15.48
CA LEU A 95 -7.88 -1.14 14.19
C LEU A 95 -8.96 -1.04 13.10
N PRO A 96 -8.73 -0.27 12.05
CA PRO A 96 -9.65 -0.22 10.94
C PRO A 96 -9.71 -1.59 10.24
N LEU A 97 -10.91 -2.03 9.88
CA LEU A 97 -11.13 -3.24 9.10
C LEU A 97 -11.46 -2.86 7.65
N SER A 98 -11.07 -3.73 6.74
CA SER A 98 -11.45 -3.63 5.33
C SER A 98 -11.99 -4.96 4.84
N TYR A 99 -13.20 -4.95 4.31
CA TYR A 99 -13.83 -6.10 3.67
C TYR A 99 -13.66 -6.07 2.13
N ALA A 100 -12.85 -5.14 1.63
CA ALA A 100 -12.48 -5.13 0.23
C ALA A 100 -11.69 -6.37 -0.14
N LYS A 101 -11.84 -6.87 -1.35
CA LYS A 101 -10.99 -7.92 -1.90
C LYS A 101 -9.52 -7.51 -1.83
N GLY A 102 -8.73 -8.29 -1.10
CA GLY A 102 -7.34 -7.93 -0.78
C GLY A 102 -7.18 -6.97 0.42
N GLY A 103 -8.27 -6.57 1.07
CA GLY A 103 -8.21 -5.67 2.23
C GLY A 103 -7.60 -4.31 1.89
N PHE A 104 -6.83 -3.75 2.82
CA PHE A 104 -6.15 -2.47 2.63
C PHE A 104 -5.08 -2.47 1.53
N SER A 105 -4.68 -3.63 1.00
CA SER A 105 -3.79 -3.66 -0.16
C SER A 105 -4.42 -3.03 -1.41
N ALA A 106 -5.75 -2.89 -1.45
CA ALA A 106 -6.46 -2.20 -2.51
C ALA A 106 -6.25 -0.67 -2.54
N GLY A 107 -5.76 -0.08 -1.44
CA GLY A 107 -5.65 1.37 -1.30
C GLY A 107 -4.42 1.87 -0.54
N TRP A 108 -3.39 1.08 -0.41
CA TRP A 108 -2.18 1.50 0.27
C TRP A 108 -1.25 2.32 -0.65
N GLY A 109 -0.33 3.07 -0.04
CA GLY A 109 0.58 3.93 -0.79
C GLY A 109 1.78 3.23 -1.42
N GLY A 110 1.90 1.91 -1.29
CA GLY A 110 3.03 1.14 -1.85
C GLY A 110 4.37 1.35 -1.16
N SER A 111 4.41 2.08 -0.05
CA SER A 111 5.65 2.24 0.73
C SER A 111 5.95 0.98 1.50
N VAL A 112 7.14 0.45 1.34
CA VAL A 112 7.63 -0.73 2.07
C VAL A 112 8.94 -0.39 2.73
N LEU A 113 9.02 -0.65 4.03
CA LEU A 113 10.22 -0.45 4.84
C LEU A 113 10.46 -1.73 5.66
N PRO A 114 11.72 -2.12 5.90
CA PRO A 114 12.01 -3.13 6.89
C PRO A 114 11.63 -2.61 8.28
N VAL A 115 11.29 -3.50 9.19
CA VAL A 115 11.11 -3.12 10.60
C VAL A 115 12.46 -2.84 11.24
N ASP A 116 12.51 -1.95 12.23
CA ASP A 116 13.69 -1.76 13.05
C ASP A 116 13.75 -2.84 14.16
N ASP A 117 14.95 -3.28 14.54
CA ASP A 117 15.10 -4.29 15.60
C ASP A 117 14.60 -3.79 16.97
N ASN A 118 14.61 -2.47 17.21
CA ASN A 118 14.04 -1.90 18.42
C ASN A 118 12.50 -2.02 18.44
N ASP A 119 11.84 -1.92 17.29
CA ASP A 119 10.38 -2.05 17.18
C ASP A 119 9.92 -3.48 17.45
N ILE A 120 10.74 -4.46 17.11
CA ILE A 120 10.45 -5.89 17.26
C ILE A 120 11.23 -6.56 18.40
N GLY A 121 11.80 -5.78 19.32
CA GLY A 121 12.66 -6.30 20.40
C GLY A 121 12.00 -7.36 21.30
N SER A 122 10.66 -7.39 21.37
CA SER A 122 9.90 -8.43 22.07
C SER A 122 9.58 -9.67 21.22
N TRP A 123 9.91 -9.66 19.93
CA TRP A 123 9.63 -10.77 19.03
C TRP A 123 10.71 -11.86 19.16
N PRO A 124 10.39 -13.13 18.87
CA PRO A 124 11.36 -14.22 18.88
C PRO A 124 12.28 -14.22 17.65
N ILE A 125 12.25 -13.18 16.85
CA ILE A 125 13.02 -12.99 15.60
C ILE A 125 13.55 -11.56 15.55
N ASN A 126 14.56 -11.34 14.72
CA ASN A 126 15.15 -10.03 14.42
C ASN A 126 15.31 -9.82 12.90
N ASN A 127 15.79 -8.67 12.50
CA ASN A 127 15.98 -8.34 11.07
C ASN A 127 16.91 -9.31 10.32
N ALA A 128 17.94 -9.83 10.96
CA ALA A 128 18.82 -10.82 10.34
C ALA A 128 18.06 -12.10 9.92
N HIS A 129 17.05 -12.49 10.70
CA HIS A 129 16.17 -13.61 10.34
C HIS A 129 15.22 -13.24 9.19
N LEU A 130 14.83 -11.97 9.08
CA LEU A 130 13.86 -11.47 8.08
C LEU A 130 14.50 -11.13 6.74
N GLU A 131 15.78 -10.80 6.70
CA GLU A 131 16.50 -10.33 5.49
C GLU A 131 16.27 -11.21 4.26
N LYS A 132 16.39 -12.53 4.40
CA LYS A 132 16.15 -13.47 3.29
C LYS A 132 14.72 -13.39 2.72
N TYR A 133 13.75 -13.08 3.56
CA TYR A 133 12.35 -12.95 3.15
C TYR A 133 12.09 -11.60 2.49
N TYR A 134 12.71 -10.52 2.95
CA TYR A 134 12.69 -9.23 2.25
C TYR A 134 13.26 -9.37 0.83
N LYS A 135 14.43 -9.96 0.68
CA LYS A 135 15.04 -10.24 -0.63
C LYS A 135 14.13 -11.07 -1.53
N MET A 136 13.47 -12.08 -0.97
CA MET A 136 12.56 -12.95 -1.72
C MET A 136 11.32 -12.19 -2.21
N ILE A 137 10.72 -11.35 -1.37
CA ILE A 137 9.55 -10.55 -1.74
C ILE A 137 9.93 -9.50 -2.79
N LEU A 138 11.02 -8.78 -2.57
CA LEU A 138 11.48 -7.72 -3.48
C LEU A 138 12.01 -8.26 -4.83
N SER A 139 12.28 -9.56 -4.94
CA SER A 139 12.57 -10.19 -6.24
C SER A 139 11.34 -10.34 -7.12
N ASP A 140 10.16 -10.35 -6.51
CA ASP A 140 8.88 -10.62 -7.19
C ASP A 140 8.05 -9.35 -7.44
N VAL A 141 8.36 -8.27 -6.73
CA VAL A 141 7.59 -7.02 -6.77
C VAL A 141 8.47 -5.91 -7.36
N PRO A 142 7.95 -5.09 -8.28
CA PRO A 142 8.66 -3.88 -8.71
C PRO A 142 8.98 -3.01 -7.49
N TYR A 143 10.24 -2.65 -7.35
CA TYR A 143 10.75 -1.93 -6.20
C TYR A 143 11.58 -0.73 -6.65
N SER A 144 11.22 0.43 -6.16
CA SER A 144 11.95 1.68 -6.40
C SER A 144 12.52 2.20 -5.10
N ALA A 145 13.82 2.43 -5.07
CA ALA A 145 14.52 2.98 -3.93
C ALA A 145 15.81 3.68 -4.38
N THR A 146 16.40 4.47 -3.49
CA THR A 146 17.73 5.05 -3.64
C THR A 146 18.58 4.64 -2.47
N THR A 147 19.84 4.38 -2.71
CA THR A 147 20.81 4.20 -1.61
C THR A 147 21.24 5.59 -1.16
N ASP A 148 20.99 5.91 0.10
CA ASP A 148 21.33 7.18 0.73
C ASP A 148 21.78 6.96 2.19
N ASP A 149 21.88 8.02 2.98
CA ASP A 149 22.28 7.98 4.39
C ASP A 149 21.29 7.24 5.29
N LEU A 150 20.02 7.09 4.86
CA LEU A 150 19.01 6.28 5.54
C LEU A 150 19.19 4.78 5.33
N SER A 151 20.03 4.37 4.38
CA SER A 151 20.22 2.94 4.05
C SER A 151 20.80 2.11 5.19
N ARG A 152 21.40 2.74 6.20
CA ARG A 152 21.84 2.05 7.44
C ARG A 152 20.66 1.63 8.33
N VAL A 153 19.53 2.37 8.27
CA VAL A 153 18.31 2.09 9.04
C VAL A 153 17.31 1.33 8.18
N PHE A 154 17.22 1.69 6.91
CA PHE A 154 16.32 1.11 5.93
C PHE A 154 17.10 0.53 4.74
N PRO A 155 17.78 -0.60 4.92
CA PRO A 155 18.55 -1.21 3.83
C PRO A 155 17.66 -1.64 2.67
N THR A 156 18.16 -1.44 1.46
CA THR A 156 17.44 -1.72 0.21
C THR A 156 17.51 -3.19 -0.20
N TYR A 157 17.39 -4.13 0.49
CA TYR A 157 17.47 -5.59 0.26
C TYR A 157 17.26 -6.12 -1.18
N SER A 158 17.43 -5.29 -2.20
CA SER A 158 17.27 -5.65 -3.60
C SER A 158 18.34 -5.02 -4.50
N ASN A 159 18.91 -5.83 -5.39
CA ASN A 159 19.80 -5.36 -6.45
C ASN A 159 19.02 -4.92 -7.72
N LYS A 160 17.71 -5.13 -7.75
CA LYS A 160 16.81 -4.77 -8.87
C LYS A 160 16.05 -3.48 -8.54
N VAL A 161 16.78 -2.48 -8.08
CA VAL A 161 16.18 -1.19 -7.75
C VAL A 161 15.93 -0.42 -9.03
N ILE A 162 14.67 -0.09 -9.28
CA ILE A 162 14.30 0.84 -10.34
C ILE A 162 14.46 2.24 -9.77
N ALA A 163 15.22 3.10 -10.45
CA ALA A 163 15.34 4.49 -10.04
C ALA A 163 13.95 5.13 -9.96
N GLN A 164 13.69 5.80 -8.86
CA GLN A 164 12.43 6.51 -8.70
C GLN A 164 12.40 7.67 -9.69
N ASN A 165 11.61 7.55 -10.73
CA ASN A 165 11.25 8.69 -11.55
C ASN A 165 10.32 9.55 -10.70
N SER A 166 10.89 10.56 -10.07
CA SER A 166 10.11 11.59 -9.40
C SER A 166 9.34 12.38 -10.47
N ILE A 167 8.07 12.04 -10.64
CA ILE A 167 7.19 12.71 -11.59
C ILE A 167 6.30 13.67 -10.80
N GLY A 168 6.30 14.94 -11.19
CA GLY A 168 5.36 15.93 -10.70
C GLY A 168 5.96 17.04 -9.83
N PRO A 169 5.14 17.90 -9.25
CA PRO A 169 5.56 19.11 -8.53
C PRO A 169 6.48 18.84 -7.33
N HIS A 170 6.45 17.62 -6.78
CA HIS A 170 7.37 17.23 -5.72
C HIS A 170 8.84 17.20 -6.16
N THR A 171 9.10 16.93 -7.46
CA THR A 171 10.46 16.93 -8.00
C THR A 171 11.03 18.32 -8.03
N ASP A 172 10.24 19.30 -8.42
CA ASP A 172 10.68 20.69 -8.50
C ASP A 172 10.99 21.22 -7.09
N ILE A 173 10.13 20.91 -6.12
CA ILE A 173 10.36 21.24 -4.71
C ILE A 173 11.66 20.59 -4.21
N LEU A 174 11.87 19.31 -4.44
CA LEU A 174 13.11 18.62 -4.02
C LEU A 174 14.35 19.18 -4.71
N ASN A 175 14.26 19.51 -5.99
CA ASN A 175 15.37 20.11 -6.74
C ASN A 175 15.68 21.52 -6.24
N ASP A 176 14.69 22.29 -5.84
CA ASP A 176 14.88 23.60 -5.25
C ASP A 176 15.49 23.50 -3.85
N PHE A 177 15.06 22.55 -3.03
CA PHE A 177 15.68 22.26 -1.75
C PHE A 177 17.17 21.86 -1.90
N LYS A 178 17.51 21.00 -2.87
CA LYS A 178 18.91 20.60 -3.14
C LYS A 178 19.80 21.76 -3.56
N LYS A 179 19.24 22.81 -4.16
CA LYS A 179 19.99 24.06 -4.48
C LYS A 179 20.25 24.92 -3.25
N LEU A 180 19.38 24.82 -2.23
CA LEU A 180 19.46 25.65 -1.01
C LEU A 180 20.32 25.03 0.09
N ILE A 181 20.57 23.72 0.04
CA ILE A 181 21.39 23.00 1.01
C ILE A 181 22.60 22.47 0.25
N PRO A 182 23.76 23.18 0.27
CA PRO A 182 24.99 22.60 -0.27
C PRO A 182 25.38 21.39 0.58
N ILE A 183 25.38 20.22 -0.06
CA ILE A 183 25.89 18.95 0.48
C ILE A 183 27.40 18.93 0.29
#